data_fd5472c2692251411f77f721be1a55c8
#
_entry.id   fd5472c2692251411f77f721be1a55c8
#
_cell.length_a   1.000
_cell.length_b   1.000
_cell.length_c   1.000
_cell.angle_alpha   90.00
_cell.angle_beta   90.00
_cell.angle_gamma   90.00
#
_symmetry.space_group_name_H-M   'P 1'
#
loop_
_entity.id
_entity.type
_entity.pdbx_description
1 polymer ?
#
loop_
_entity_poly.entity_id
_entity_poly.type
_entity_poly.pdbx_seq_one_letter_code
_entity_poly.pdbx_strand_id
1 'polypeptide(L)'
;MSTLRPTVTVIIAARPDEAVVGAVAAARGLQWPAGSLEILVARGRQPSVQRNTALRQARGEWIYFLDDDSLPDPENLRRVEVLLSDSAVQMIGGPNLCPADAPLLERVFAVVLSSWLAFGPSRARYARVGKARNSGEKELILCNLMARRDSILALGGFNEALYPNEENDLMDQLQKCGGRLVYDPDFCVQRRPRRSLASFLKMLRTYGRGRAEQFRVNPTPGSALNFIPPLFCVYLLALTGVELAPFAGPGAAALRRFSAVPVAIYALALAVQTTASVREHGWRRSLLAQPLLVASHLFYGCGFWLGLFTSLKRGADRPRFEVVLETINP
;
A
#
# COMPACT_ATOMS: atom_id res chain seq x y z
N MET A 1 -1.31 15.46 -36.80
CA MET A 1 -0.46 16.11 -35.79
C MET A 1 0.16 15.02 -34.97
N SER A 2 1.47 14.86 -35.03
CA SER A 2 2.19 13.95 -34.13
C SER A 2 2.14 14.58 -32.74
N THR A 3 1.25 14.10 -31.88
CA THR A 3 1.25 14.50 -30.46
C THR A 3 2.54 13.97 -29.88
N LEU A 4 3.47 14.87 -29.53
CA LEU A 4 4.67 14.51 -28.79
C LEU A 4 4.21 13.80 -27.51
N ARG A 5 4.70 12.59 -27.30
CA ARG A 5 4.41 11.84 -26.08
C ARG A 5 4.99 12.59 -24.88
N PRO A 6 4.31 12.60 -23.71
CA PRO A 6 4.81 13.28 -22.53
C PRO A 6 6.13 12.64 -22.06
N THR A 7 7.00 13.46 -21.49
CA THR A 7 8.23 12.98 -20.87
C THR A 7 7.97 12.35 -19.53
N VAL A 8 8.68 11.25 -19.22
CA VAL A 8 8.52 10.49 -17.97
C VAL A 8 9.86 10.42 -17.23
N THR A 9 9.86 10.72 -15.95
CA THR A 9 10.98 10.42 -15.05
C THR A 9 10.58 9.28 -14.12
N VAL A 10 11.31 8.17 -14.17
CA VAL A 10 11.21 7.09 -13.17
C VAL A 10 12.06 7.46 -11.96
N ILE A 11 11.47 7.47 -10.78
CA ILE A 11 12.18 7.70 -9.51
C ILE A 11 12.18 6.42 -8.71
N ILE A 12 13.38 5.89 -8.42
CA ILE A 12 13.59 4.69 -7.60
C ILE A 12 14.20 5.13 -6.28
N ALA A 13 13.44 4.99 -5.19
CA ALA A 13 13.94 5.26 -3.84
C ALA A 13 14.61 4.01 -3.27
N ALA A 14 15.90 4.09 -2.92
CA ALA A 14 16.70 2.98 -2.44
C ALA A 14 17.48 3.33 -1.15
N ARG A 15 17.81 2.32 -0.35
CA ARG A 15 18.75 2.49 0.75
C ARG A 15 20.17 2.71 0.19
N PRO A 16 21.10 3.30 0.98
CA PRO A 16 22.46 3.57 0.48
C PRO A 16 23.16 2.35 -0.10
N ASP A 17 23.01 1.19 0.56
CA ASP A 17 23.71 -0.05 0.21
C ASP A 17 22.83 -1.06 -0.51
N GLU A 18 21.58 -0.71 -0.87
CA GLU A 18 20.64 -1.64 -1.51
C GLU A 18 20.93 -1.77 -3.01
N ALA A 19 20.90 -3.00 -3.49
CA ALA A 19 21.05 -3.27 -4.92
C ALA A 19 19.77 -2.90 -5.69
N VAL A 20 19.89 -2.04 -6.69
CA VAL A 20 18.78 -1.58 -7.54
C VAL A 20 18.84 -2.14 -8.97
N VAL A 21 19.78 -3.05 -9.24
CA VAL A 21 20.06 -3.55 -10.60
C VAL A 21 18.81 -4.07 -11.29
N GLY A 22 17.97 -4.84 -10.57
CA GLY A 22 16.73 -5.39 -11.11
C GLY A 22 15.70 -4.31 -11.46
N ALA A 23 15.45 -3.37 -10.54
CA ALA A 23 14.50 -2.29 -10.74
C ALA A 23 14.94 -1.33 -11.87
N VAL A 24 16.25 -1.01 -11.93
CA VAL A 24 16.82 -0.18 -13.00
C VAL A 24 16.72 -0.90 -14.36
N ALA A 25 17.05 -2.20 -14.43
CA ALA A 25 16.93 -2.97 -15.66
C ALA A 25 15.47 -3.04 -16.15
N ALA A 26 14.53 -3.24 -15.24
CA ALA A 26 13.11 -3.25 -15.58
C ALA A 26 12.61 -1.85 -16.02
N ALA A 27 13.07 -0.79 -15.36
CA ALA A 27 12.74 0.59 -15.76
C ALA A 27 13.29 0.93 -17.16
N ARG A 28 14.51 0.48 -17.50
CA ARG A 28 15.06 0.60 -18.86
C ARG A 28 14.26 -0.19 -19.90
N GLY A 29 13.64 -1.27 -19.49
CA GLY A 29 12.79 -2.12 -20.35
C GLY A 29 11.41 -1.53 -20.65
N LEU A 30 11.03 -0.42 -20.04
CA LEU A 30 9.76 0.24 -20.31
C LEU A 30 9.68 0.72 -21.75
N GLN A 31 8.62 0.34 -22.45
CA GLN A 31 8.40 0.70 -23.85
C GLN A 31 7.92 2.15 -23.98
N TRP A 32 8.88 3.06 -24.08
CA TRP A 32 8.65 4.50 -24.24
C TRP A 32 9.70 5.10 -25.20
N PRO A 33 9.41 6.20 -25.93
CA PRO A 33 10.33 6.74 -26.91
C PRO A 33 11.68 7.10 -26.32
N ALA A 34 12.73 6.80 -27.04
CA ALA A 34 14.09 7.19 -26.67
C ALA A 34 14.17 8.72 -26.47
N GLY A 35 14.85 9.17 -25.42
CA GLY A 35 14.96 10.59 -25.05
C GLY A 35 13.76 11.16 -24.29
N SER A 36 12.65 10.42 -24.16
CA SER A 36 11.48 10.83 -23.35
C SER A 36 11.38 10.09 -22.01
N LEU A 37 12.36 9.26 -21.67
CA LEU A 37 12.47 8.55 -20.40
C LEU A 37 13.74 8.96 -19.67
N GLU A 38 13.60 9.34 -18.41
CA GLU A 38 14.69 9.61 -17.47
C GLU A 38 14.59 8.65 -16.29
N ILE A 39 15.69 8.18 -15.75
CA ILE A 39 15.71 7.32 -14.56
C ILE A 39 16.60 7.95 -13.51
N LEU A 40 16.02 8.22 -12.33
CA LEU A 40 16.71 8.75 -11.15
C LEU A 40 16.66 7.73 -10.02
N VAL A 41 17.82 7.38 -9.47
CA VAL A 41 17.91 6.59 -8.24
C VAL A 41 18.24 7.53 -7.10
N ALA A 42 17.35 7.59 -6.10
CA ALA A 42 17.53 8.42 -4.91
C ALA A 42 17.93 7.55 -3.72
N ARG A 43 19.22 7.61 -3.34
CA ARG A 43 19.75 6.84 -2.22
C ARG A 43 19.68 7.62 -0.92
N GLY A 44 19.16 6.97 0.13
CA GLY A 44 19.01 7.60 1.45
C GLY A 44 18.32 6.69 2.45
N ARG A 45 17.90 7.27 3.58
CA ARG A 45 17.26 6.54 4.69
C ARG A 45 15.87 7.06 5.02
N GLN A 46 15.37 8.05 4.28
CA GLN A 46 14.05 8.67 4.47
C GLN A 46 13.33 8.72 3.11
N PRO A 47 12.46 7.77 2.81
CA PRO A 47 11.84 7.64 1.48
C PRO A 47 11.12 8.91 0.99
N SER A 48 10.41 9.63 1.86
CA SER A 48 9.73 10.89 1.51
C SER A 48 10.74 11.96 1.08
N VAL A 49 11.85 12.12 1.83
CA VAL A 49 12.92 13.08 1.51
C VAL A 49 13.61 12.70 0.21
N GLN A 50 13.89 11.40 0.00
CA GLN A 50 14.50 10.89 -1.23
C GLN A 50 13.64 11.22 -2.44
N ARG A 51 12.33 10.91 -2.37
CA ARG A 51 11.39 11.19 -3.46
C ARG A 51 11.24 12.67 -3.71
N ASN A 52 11.16 13.50 -2.66
CA ASN A 52 11.09 14.95 -2.80
C ASN A 52 12.36 15.54 -3.44
N THR A 53 13.53 15.01 -3.07
CA THR A 53 14.81 15.46 -3.63
C THR A 53 14.90 15.10 -5.12
N ALA A 54 14.54 13.87 -5.48
CA ALA A 54 14.50 13.44 -6.88
C ALA A 54 13.44 14.18 -7.69
N LEU A 55 12.25 14.41 -7.13
CA LEU A 55 11.15 15.14 -7.76
C LEU A 55 11.55 16.57 -8.20
N ARG A 56 12.31 17.27 -7.35
CA ARG A 56 12.81 18.61 -7.67
C ARG A 56 13.81 18.63 -8.83
N GLN A 57 14.55 17.54 -9.04
CA GLN A 57 15.53 17.41 -10.14
C GLN A 57 14.96 16.74 -11.39
N ALA A 58 13.83 16.03 -11.25
CA ALA A 58 13.17 15.34 -12.36
C ALA A 58 12.77 16.32 -13.46
N ARG A 59 12.96 15.92 -14.72
CA ARG A 59 12.63 16.70 -15.92
C ARG A 59 11.34 16.24 -16.61
N GLY A 60 10.86 15.05 -16.26
CA GLY A 60 9.63 14.48 -16.84
C GLY A 60 8.38 15.26 -16.43
N GLU A 61 7.42 15.40 -17.34
CA GLU A 61 6.06 15.89 -17.05
C GLU A 61 5.34 14.93 -16.09
N TRP A 62 5.58 13.64 -16.25
CA TRP A 62 5.09 12.58 -15.40
C TRP A 62 6.20 11.93 -14.60
N ILE A 63 5.94 11.67 -13.34
CA ILE A 63 6.84 10.94 -12.46
C ILE A 63 6.30 9.53 -12.23
N TYR A 64 7.12 8.51 -12.45
CA TYR A 64 6.80 7.13 -12.14
C TYR A 64 7.60 6.67 -10.93
N PHE A 65 6.94 6.55 -9.78
CA PHE A 65 7.55 6.09 -8.53
C PHE A 65 7.62 4.57 -8.50
N LEU A 66 8.81 4.06 -8.22
CA LEU A 66 9.11 2.65 -7.99
C LEU A 66 9.91 2.49 -6.71
N ASP A 67 9.80 1.33 -6.06
CA ASP A 67 10.73 0.92 -5.01
C ASP A 67 11.91 0.16 -5.62
N ASP A 68 12.98 -0.05 -4.84
CA ASP A 68 14.24 -0.71 -5.23
C ASP A 68 14.10 -2.16 -5.71
N ASP A 69 12.96 -2.79 -5.38
CA ASP A 69 12.61 -4.17 -5.74
C ASP A 69 11.35 -4.27 -6.65
N SER A 70 10.88 -3.15 -7.20
CA SER A 70 9.72 -3.11 -8.12
C SER A 70 10.14 -3.38 -9.56
N LEU A 71 9.49 -4.36 -10.20
CA LEU A 71 9.72 -4.72 -11.59
C LEU A 71 8.46 -4.37 -12.41
N PRO A 72 8.40 -3.18 -13.03
CA PRO A 72 7.26 -2.79 -13.86
C PRO A 72 7.11 -3.66 -15.10
N ASP A 73 5.85 -3.87 -15.52
CA ASP A 73 5.57 -4.48 -16.81
C ASP A 73 6.07 -3.53 -17.91
N PRO A 74 6.81 -4.02 -18.92
CA PRO A 74 7.34 -3.21 -20.01
C PRO A 74 6.30 -2.37 -20.75
N GLU A 75 5.07 -2.87 -20.84
CA GLU A 75 3.96 -2.22 -21.54
C GLU A 75 3.24 -1.14 -20.69
N ASN A 76 3.60 -0.95 -19.42
CA ASN A 76 2.89 -0.06 -18.52
C ASN A 76 2.70 1.35 -19.08
N LEU A 77 3.76 1.98 -19.61
CA LEU A 77 3.67 3.35 -20.12
C LEU A 77 2.78 3.45 -21.36
N ARG A 78 2.85 2.47 -22.26
CA ARG A 78 2.00 2.40 -23.47
C ARG A 78 0.53 2.22 -23.11
N ARG A 79 0.25 1.40 -22.10
CA ARG A 79 -1.11 1.14 -21.62
C ARG A 79 -1.81 2.40 -21.12
N VAL A 80 -1.09 3.26 -20.43
CA VAL A 80 -1.66 4.49 -19.86
C VAL A 80 -1.49 5.73 -20.74
N GLU A 81 -0.91 5.61 -21.92
CA GLU A 81 -0.61 6.74 -22.82
C GLU A 81 -1.80 7.69 -23.04
N VAL A 82 -3.00 7.15 -23.24
CA VAL A 82 -4.22 7.94 -23.40
C VAL A 82 -4.56 8.73 -22.12
N LEU A 83 -4.36 8.13 -20.95
CA LEU A 83 -4.60 8.79 -19.67
C LEU A 83 -3.58 9.91 -19.39
N LEU A 84 -2.34 9.77 -19.88
CA LEU A 84 -1.31 10.80 -19.70
C LEU A 84 -1.66 12.11 -20.43
N SER A 85 -2.46 12.04 -21.50
CA SER A 85 -2.91 13.21 -22.26
C SER A 85 -4.14 13.89 -21.66
N ASP A 86 -4.83 13.26 -20.70
CA ASP A 86 -6.01 13.82 -20.05
C ASP A 86 -5.59 14.74 -18.88
N SER A 87 -5.84 16.05 -19.03
CA SER A 87 -5.43 17.06 -18.03
C SER A 87 -6.10 16.88 -16.66
N ALA A 88 -7.27 16.24 -16.61
CA ALA A 88 -7.95 15.94 -15.34
C ALA A 88 -7.27 14.82 -14.56
N VAL A 89 -6.54 13.91 -15.23
CA VAL A 89 -5.81 12.83 -14.59
C VAL A 89 -4.54 13.37 -13.95
N GLN A 90 -4.44 13.24 -12.65
CA GLN A 90 -3.30 13.70 -11.86
C GLN A 90 -2.42 12.55 -11.36
N MET A 91 -3.01 11.35 -11.23
CA MET A 91 -2.29 10.19 -10.73
C MET A 91 -2.86 8.90 -11.32
N ILE A 92 -1.99 7.94 -11.62
CA ILE A 92 -2.33 6.63 -12.15
C ILE A 92 -1.55 5.59 -11.36
N GLY A 93 -2.21 4.52 -10.96
CA GLY A 93 -1.54 3.42 -10.27
C GLY A 93 -2.25 2.09 -10.48
N GLY A 94 -1.62 1.03 -10.06
CA GLY A 94 -2.14 -0.31 -10.17
C GLY A 94 -1.47 -1.27 -9.18
N PRO A 95 -1.74 -2.57 -9.28
CA PRO A 95 -1.31 -3.53 -8.28
C PRO A 95 0.18 -3.84 -8.30
N ASN A 96 0.67 -4.16 -7.13
CA ASN A 96 1.93 -4.84 -6.86
C ASN A 96 1.66 -6.34 -6.76
N LEU A 97 2.04 -7.11 -7.75
CA LEU A 97 1.77 -8.54 -7.84
C LEU A 97 2.94 -9.38 -7.30
N CYS A 98 2.62 -10.41 -6.54
CA CYS A 98 3.62 -11.38 -6.10
C CYS A 98 4.07 -12.24 -7.30
N PRO A 99 5.39 -12.35 -7.59
CA PRO A 99 5.89 -13.21 -8.64
C PRO A 99 5.47 -14.68 -8.45
N ALA A 100 5.22 -15.37 -9.55
CA ALA A 100 4.76 -16.76 -9.52
C ALA A 100 5.82 -17.75 -8.96
N ASP A 101 7.10 -17.42 -9.12
CA ASP A 101 8.27 -18.17 -8.63
C ASP A 101 8.65 -17.84 -7.18
N ALA A 102 7.93 -16.91 -6.52
CA ALA A 102 8.19 -16.55 -5.13
C ALA A 102 8.04 -17.77 -4.18
N PRO A 103 8.82 -17.85 -3.10
CA PRO A 103 8.70 -18.91 -2.09
C PRO A 103 7.28 -19.07 -1.55
N LEU A 104 6.94 -20.28 -1.10
CA LEU A 104 5.60 -20.60 -0.60
C LEU A 104 5.10 -19.59 0.43
N LEU A 105 5.94 -19.26 1.42
CA LEU A 105 5.56 -18.33 2.49
C LEU A 105 5.18 -16.95 1.94
N GLU A 106 5.93 -16.43 0.99
CA GLU A 106 5.65 -15.13 0.35
C GLU A 106 4.35 -15.17 -0.45
N ARG A 107 4.10 -16.28 -1.17
CA ARG A 107 2.82 -16.49 -1.89
C ARG A 107 1.64 -16.62 -0.93
N VAL A 108 1.84 -17.18 0.28
CA VAL A 108 0.80 -17.20 1.33
C VAL A 108 0.53 -15.78 1.85
N PHE A 109 1.56 -14.95 2.03
CA PHE A 109 1.37 -13.54 2.36
C PHE A 109 0.61 -12.79 1.27
N ALA A 110 0.86 -13.08 0.01
CA ALA A 110 0.11 -12.49 -1.10
C ALA A 110 -1.39 -12.83 -1.04
N VAL A 111 -1.76 -14.07 -0.64
CA VAL A 111 -3.17 -14.44 -0.39
C VAL A 111 -3.80 -13.55 0.67
N VAL A 112 -3.09 -13.29 1.77
CA VAL A 112 -3.60 -12.41 2.85
C VAL A 112 -3.77 -10.98 2.33
N LEU A 113 -2.76 -10.43 1.64
CA LEU A 113 -2.76 -9.06 1.12
C LEU A 113 -3.86 -8.83 0.07
N SER A 114 -4.16 -9.84 -0.77
CA SER A 114 -5.21 -9.81 -1.79
C SER A 114 -6.60 -10.14 -1.25
N SER A 115 -6.74 -10.48 0.04
CA SER A 115 -8.02 -10.89 0.61
C SER A 115 -8.93 -9.68 0.90
N TRP A 116 -10.22 -9.84 0.60
CA TRP A 116 -11.23 -8.84 0.96
C TRP A 116 -11.36 -8.70 2.48
N LEU A 117 -11.35 -9.81 3.20
CA LEU A 117 -11.57 -9.81 4.65
C LEU A 117 -10.49 -9.04 5.42
N ALA A 118 -9.21 -9.14 5.00
CA ALA A 118 -8.10 -8.48 5.70
C ALA A 118 -7.82 -7.06 5.17
N PHE A 119 -7.97 -6.84 3.86
CA PHE A 119 -7.57 -5.58 3.22
C PHE A 119 -8.71 -4.79 2.59
N GLY A 120 -9.93 -5.36 2.51
CA GLY A 120 -11.08 -4.69 1.91
C GLY A 120 -10.77 -4.11 0.52
N PRO A 121 -11.08 -2.83 0.25
CA PRO A 121 -10.73 -2.19 -1.01
C PRO A 121 -9.22 -2.15 -1.28
N SER A 122 -8.39 -2.06 -0.24
CA SER A 122 -6.91 -1.99 -0.38
C SER A 122 -6.29 -3.27 -0.92
N ARG A 123 -7.05 -4.36 -1.08
CA ARG A 123 -6.61 -5.56 -1.81
C ARG A 123 -6.24 -5.26 -3.26
N ALA A 124 -6.82 -4.21 -3.85
CA ALA A 124 -6.48 -3.76 -5.20
C ALA A 124 -5.01 -3.31 -5.34
N ARG A 125 -4.33 -3.02 -4.24
CA ARG A 125 -2.88 -2.77 -4.21
C ARG A 125 -2.04 -4.03 -4.47
N TYR A 126 -2.64 -5.23 -4.31
CA TYR A 126 -1.92 -6.51 -4.31
C TYR A 126 -2.51 -7.56 -5.25
N ALA A 127 -3.61 -7.24 -5.92
CA ALA A 127 -4.28 -8.10 -6.88
C ALA A 127 -4.94 -7.27 -7.97
N ARG A 128 -5.10 -7.85 -9.15
CA ARG A 128 -5.92 -7.27 -10.22
C ARG A 128 -7.39 -7.30 -9.80
N VAL A 129 -8.02 -6.14 -9.63
CA VAL A 129 -9.40 -6.03 -9.15
C VAL A 129 -10.23 -5.20 -10.10
N GLY A 130 -11.21 -5.82 -10.75
CA GLY A 130 -12.16 -5.13 -11.62
C GLY A 130 -11.53 -4.59 -12.91
N LYS A 131 -11.95 -3.39 -13.31
CA LYS A 131 -11.51 -2.68 -14.53
C LYS A 131 -10.85 -1.35 -14.15
N ALA A 132 -10.22 -0.69 -15.12
CA ALA A 132 -9.73 0.67 -14.97
C ALA A 132 -10.87 1.61 -14.54
N ARG A 133 -10.62 2.44 -13.51
CA ARG A 133 -11.64 3.29 -12.87
C ARG A 133 -11.04 4.45 -12.11
N ASN A 134 -11.88 5.46 -11.84
CA ASN A 134 -11.53 6.47 -10.85
C ASN A 134 -11.38 5.82 -9.48
N SER A 135 -10.37 6.24 -8.75
CA SER A 135 -9.96 5.60 -7.50
C SER A 135 -9.41 6.63 -6.50
N GLY A 136 -8.81 6.15 -5.45
CA GLY A 136 -8.25 6.98 -4.39
C GLY A 136 -7.18 6.24 -3.59
N GLU A 137 -6.84 6.82 -2.44
CA GLU A 137 -5.74 6.38 -1.57
C GLU A 137 -5.83 4.92 -1.11
N LYS A 138 -7.00 4.30 -1.15
CA LYS A 138 -7.16 2.90 -0.70
C LYS A 138 -6.65 1.88 -1.72
N GLU A 139 -6.72 2.17 -3.00
CA GLU A 139 -6.43 1.22 -4.06
C GLU A 139 -5.05 1.44 -4.72
N LEU A 140 -4.51 2.67 -4.65
CA LEU A 140 -3.22 3.00 -5.22
C LEU A 140 -2.07 2.71 -4.25
N ILE A 141 -0.90 2.35 -4.76
CA ILE A 141 0.29 2.01 -3.98
C ILE A 141 1.54 2.66 -4.57
N LEU A 142 2.37 3.25 -3.71
CA LEU A 142 3.50 4.08 -4.11
C LEU A 142 4.58 3.35 -4.92
N CYS A 143 4.77 2.06 -4.70
CA CYS A 143 5.75 1.27 -5.45
C CYS A 143 5.34 0.99 -6.91
N ASN A 144 4.16 1.49 -7.33
CA ASN A 144 3.64 1.43 -8.70
C ASN A 144 2.69 2.61 -8.94
N LEU A 145 3.23 3.81 -8.98
CA LEU A 145 2.44 5.04 -9.01
C LEU A 145 3.04 6.06 -9.97
N MET A 146 2.25 6.48 -10.95
CA MET A 146 2.57 7.65 -11.77
C MET A 146 1.79 8.87 -11.30
N ALA A 147 2.41 10.05 -11.36
CA ALA A 147 1.73 11.30 -11.03
C ALA A 147 2.29 12.47 -11.84
N ARG A 148 1.47 13.49 -12.08
CA ARG A 148 1.94 14.74 -12.70
C ARG A 148 2.90 15.45 -11.78
N ARG A 149 4.09 15.76 -12.30
CA ARG A 149 5.17 16.40 -11.55
C ARG A 149 4.71 17.74 -10.96
N ASP A 150 4.14 18.60 -11.77
CA ASP A 150 3.77 19.95 -11.35
C ASP A 150 2.66 19.94 -10.29
N SER A 151 1.73 18.98 -10.34
CA SER A 151 0.68 18.84 -9.35
C SER A 151 1.23 18.42 -7.97
N ILE A 152 2.23 17.53 -7.95
CA ILE A 152 2.90 17.16 -6.70
C ILE A 152 3.71 18.34 -6.16
N LEU A 153 4.45 19.04 -7.02
CA LEU A 153 5.26 20.19 -6.62
C LEU A 153 4.40 21.34 -6.08
N ALA A 154 3.22 21.60 -6.68
CA ALA A 154 2.28 22.60 -6.21
C ALA A 154 1.75 22.31 -4.79
N LEU A 155 1.68 21.04 -4.39
CA LEU A 155 1.33 20.61 -3.04
C LEU A 155 2.54 20.55 -2.07
N GLY A 156 3.73 20.89 -2.54
CA GLY A 156 4.95 20.85 -1.73
C GLY A 156 5.62 19.47 -1.64
N GLY A 157 5.16 18.49 -2.41
CA GLY A 157 5.69 17.14 -2.42
C GLY A 157 5.07 16.21 -1.37
N PHE A 158 5.79 15.14 -1.03
CA PHE A 158 5.40 14.22 0.04
C PHE A 158 5.61 14.85 1.40
N ASN A 159 4.67 14.63 2.32
CA ASN A 159 4.80 15.07 3.71
C ASN A 159 5.90 14.26 4.43
N GLU A 160 7.04 14.89 4.68
CA GLU A 160 8.20 14.25 5.32
C GLU A 160 7.99 13.89 6.80
N ALA A 161 6.94 14.42 7.43
CA ALA A 161 6.55 14.06 8.79
C ALA A 161 5.79 12.73 8.87
N LEU A 162 5.21 12.29 7.75
CA LEU A 162 4.47 11.02 7.66
C LEU A 162 5.39 9.91 7.13
N TYR A 163 5.41 8.78 7.80
CA TYR A 163 5.97 7.52 7.32
C TYR A 163 5.53 6.38 8.25
N PRO A 164 4.83 5.37 7.73
CA PRO A 164 4.27 5.23 6.38
C PRO A 164 3.02 6.10 6.20
N ASN A 165 2.51 6.22 4.99
CA ASN A 165 1.27 6.87 4.51
C ASN A 165 1.47 8.29 3.95
N GLU A 166 2.69 8.68 3.63
CA GLU A 166 2.99 9.93 2.94
C GLU A 166 2.29 10.02 1.57
N GLU A 167 2.15 8.88 0.88
CA GLU A 167 1.44 8.80 -0.39
C GLU A 167 -0.07 8.96 -0.24
N ASN A 168 -0.63 8.48 0.86
CA ASN A 168 -2.08 8.59 1.09
C ASN A 168 -2.48 10.04 1.36
N ASP A 169 -1.67 10.77 2.11
CA ASP A 169 -1.87 12.21 2.36
C ASP A 169 -1.80 13.01 1.05
N LEU A 170 -0.81 12.73 0.20
CA LEU A 170 -0.68 13.37 -1.11
C LEU A 170 -1.89 13.07 -2.02
N MET A 171 -2.36 11.83 -2.06
CA MET A 171 -3.54 11.42 -2.83
C MET A 171 -4.80 12.15 -2.36
N ASP A 172 -5.01 12.24 -1.05
CA ASP A 172 -6.13 12.98 -0.47
C ASP A 172 -6.09 14.46 -0.85
N GLN A 173 -4.90 15.09 -0.81
CA GLN A 173 -4.73 16.50 -1.18
C GLN A 173 -5.02 16.70 -2.67
N LEU A 174 -4.50 15.85 -3.56
CA LEU A 174 -4.79 15.92 -5.00
C LEU A 174 -6.29 15.80 -5.29
N GLN A 175 -7.00 14.89 -4.63
CA GLN A 175 -8.45 14.74 -4.79
C GLN A 175 -9.23 15.95 -4.26
N LYS A 176 -8.82 16.55 -3.16
CA LYS A 176 -9.41 17.80 -2.62
C LYS A 176 -9.23 18.99 -3.58
N CYS A 177 -8.15 18.99 -4.36
CA CYS A 177 -7.93 19.96 -5.43
C CYS A 177 -8.66 19.63 -6.76
N GLY A 178 -9.54 18.61 -6.77
CA GLY A 178 -10.31 18.19 -7.94
C GLY A 178 -9.54 17.27 -8.91
N GLY A 179 -8.35 16.84 -8.56
CA GLY A 179 -7.55 15.93 -9.37
C GLY A 179 -8.16 14.52 -9.44
N ARG A 180 -8.17 13.94 -10.64
CA ARG A 180 -8.63 12.58 -10.87
C ARG A 180 -7.49 11.58 -10.69
N LEU A 181 -7.70 10.59 -9.83
CA LEU A 181 -6.81 9.47 -9.60
C LEU A 181 -7.39 8.24 -10.28
N VAL A 182 -6.59 7.48 -11.01
CA VAL A 182 -7.03 6.31 -11.78
C VAL A 182 -6.30 5.06 -11.30
N TYR A 183 -7.06 4.01 -11.02
CA TYR A 183 -6.56 2.65 -10.83
C TYR A 183 -6.72 1.86 -12.13
N ASP A 184 -5.67 1.23 -12.59
CA ASP A 184 -5.69 0.27 -13.69
C ASP A 184 -5.13 -1.09 -13.21
N PRO A 185 -5.93 -2.18 -13.23
CA PRO A 185 -5.50 -3.50 -12.76
C PRO A 185 -4.37 -4.11 -13.58
N ASP A 186 -4.19 -3.66 -14.81
CA ASP A 186 -3.15 -4.14 -15.72
C ASP A 186 -1.90 -3.25 -15.75
N PHE A 187 -1.96 -2.06 -15.19
CA PHE A 187 -0.79 -1.24 -14.88
C PHE A 187 -0.12 -1.80 -13.63
N CYS A 188 0.74 -2.80 -13.78
CA CYS A 188 1.22 -3.59 -12.64
C CYS A 188 2.75 -3.65 -12.55
N VAL A 189 3.22 -3.89 -11.33
CA VAL A 189 4.62 -4.27 -11.06
C VAL A 189 4.65 -5.66 -10.43
N GLN A 190 5.73 -6.37 -10.64
CA GLN A 190 6.04 -7.56 -9.85
C GLN A 190 6.98 -7.17 -8.71
N ARG A 191 6.62 -7.58 -7.51
CA ARG A 191 7.40 -7.32 -6.32
C ARG A 191 7.16 -8.41 -5.27
N ARG A 192 8.21 -8.89 -4.65
CA ARG A 192 8.10 -9.93 -3.60
C ARG A 192 7.53 -9.35 -2.32
N PRO A 193 6.58 -10.03 -1.66
CA PRO A 193 6.16 -9.71 -0.30
C PRO A 193 7.31 -9.82 0.72
N ARG A 194 7.01 -9.60 2.01
CA ARG A 194 8.01 -9.75 3.08
C ARG A 194 8.56 -11.17 3.13
N ARG A 195 9.89 -11.29 3.34
CA ARG A 195 10.60 -12.59 3.27
C ARG A 195 10.41 -13.47 4.50
N SER A 196 9.92 -12.94 5.63
CA SER A 196 9.74 -13.68 6.87
C SER A 196 8.45 -13.33 7.58
N LEU A 197 7.94 -14.26 8.39
CA LEU A 197 6.74 -14.04 9.21
C LEU A 197 6.91 -12.83 10.14
N ALA A 198 8.04 -12.70 10.81
CA ALA A 198 8.31 -11.58 11.71
C ALA A 198 8.25 -10.24 11.00
N SER A 199 8.83 -10.14 9.79
CA SER A 199 8.80 -8.91 8.98
C SER A 199 7.38 -8.62 8.46
N PHE A 200 6.60 -9.63 8.13
CA PHE A 200 5.21 -9.50 7.72
C PHE A 200 4.32 -8.99 8.86
N LEU A 201 4.40 -9.58 10.05
CA LEU A 201 3.65 -9.13 11.23
C LEU A 201 4.06 -7.72 11.68
N LYS A 202 5.36 -7.39 11.62
CA LYS A 202 5.86 -6.04 11.86
C LYS A 202 5.27 -5.03 10.87
N MET A 203 5.18 -5.39 9.59
CA MET A 203 4.55 -4.57 8.56
C MET A 203 3.08 -4.28 8.88
N LEU A 204 2.30 -5.31 9.22
CA LEU A 204 0.87 -5.16 9.58
C LEU A 204 0.69 -4.22 10.77
N ARG A 205 1.50 -4.38 11.83
CA ARG A 205 1.50 -3.47 12.98
C ARG A 205 1.86 -2.04 12.58
N THR A 206 2.85 -1.88 11.70
CA THR A 206 3.26 -0.56 11.20
C THR A 206 2.16 0.11 10.38
N TYR A 207 1.42 -0.67 9.57
CA TYR A 207 0.27 -0.16 8.81
C TYR A 207 -0.84 0.33 9.74
N GLY A 208 -1.19 -0.44 10.78
CA GLY A 208 -2.18 -0.02 11.77
C GLY A 208 -1.76 1.28 12.46
N ARG A 209 -0.50 1.36 12.93
CA ARG A 209 0.04 2.57 13.55
C ARG A 209 -0.04 3.78 12.61
N GLY A 210 0.44 3.64 11.40
CA GLY A 210 0.43 4.73 10.43
C GLY A 210 -0.98 5.20 10.06
N ARG A 211 -1.96 4.30 10.00
CA ARG A 211 -3.36 4.69 9.77
C ARG A 211 -3.97 5.46 10.95
N ALA A 212 -3.60 5.14 12.18
CA ALA A 212 -4.00 5.92 13.34
C ALA A 212 -3.31 7.29 13.37
N GLU A 213 -2.02 7.37 13.04
CA GLU A 213 -1.29 8.63 12.91
C GLU A 213 -1.92 9.52 11.81
N GLN A 214 -2.23 8.96 10.64
CA GLN A 214 -2.92 9.67 9.55
C GLN A 214 -4.30 10.18 9.98
N PHE A 215 -5.10 9.35 10.66
CA PHE A 215 -6.40 9.74 11.18
C PHE A 215 -6.32 10.94 12.13
N ARG A 216 -5.28 11.00 12.96
CA ARG A 216 -5.06 12.14 13.91
C ARG A 216 -4.67 13.43 13.19
N VAL A 217 -3.98 13.32 12.03
CA VAL A 217 -3.54 14.50 11.24
C VAL A 217 -4.64 14.94 10.28
N ASN A 218 -5.29 14.00 9.60
CA ASN A 218 -6.27 14.29 8.56
C ASN A 218 -7.41 13.24 8.59
N PRO A 219 -8.43 13.42 9.47
CA PRO A 219 -9.57 12.50 9.53
C PRO A 219 -10.42 12.60 8.27
N THR A 220 -10.71 11.47 7.64
CA THR A 220 -11.62 11.36 6.49
C THR A 220 -12.75 10.37 6.79
N PRO A 221 -13.93 10.47 6.14
CA PRO A 221 -15.00 9.48 6.30
C PRO A 221 -14.53 8.05 6.00
N GLY A 222 -13.61 7.90 5.05
CA GLY A 222 -12.98 6.62 4.71
C GLY A 222 -12.17 6.00 5.86
N SER A 223 -11.76 6.79 6.84
CA SER A 223 -11.00 6.33 8.01
C SER A 223 -11.84 5.44 8.96
N ALA A 224 -13.17 5.47 8.88
CA ALA A 224 -14.04 4.67 9.75
C ALA A 224 -13.76 3.16 9.64
N LEU A 225 -13.47 2.66 8.44
CA LEU A 225 -13.14 1.25 8.22
C LEU A 225 -11.84 0.82 8.92
N ASN A 226 -10.93 1.76 9.19
CA ASN A 226 -9.66 1.47 9.86
C ASN A 226 -9.86 1.11 11.34
N PHE A 227 -11.03 1.42 11.92
CA PHE A 227 -11.38 1.09 13.31
C PHE A 227 -11.89 -0.34 13.50
N ILE A 228 -12.27 -1.06 12.44
CA ILE A 228 -12.78 -2.43 12.56
C ILE A 228 -11.78 -3.37 13.25
N PRO A 229 -10.51 -3.47 12.84
CA PRO A 229 -9.57 -4.37 13.52
C PRO A 229 -9.24 -3.96 14.97
N PRO A 230 -9.02 -2.68 15.33
CA PRO A 230 -8.80 -2.32 16.73
C PRO A 230 -10.03 -2.58 17.62
N LEU A 231 -11.26 -2.37 17.11
CA LEU A 231 -12.49 -2.71 17.85
C LEU A 231 -12.64 -4.23 18.01
N PHE A 232 -12.25 -5.00 16.98
CA PHE A 232 -12.21 -6.46 17.08
C PHE A 232 -11.23 -6.93 18.18
N CYS A 233 -10.07 -6.30 18.33
CA CYS A 233 -9.16 -6.60 19.44
C CYS A 233 -9.81 -6.34 20.83
N VAL A 234 -10.50 -5.21 20.98
CA VAL A 234 -11.23 -4.89 22.25
C VAL A 234 -12.33 -5.91 22.50
N TYR A 235 -13.09 -6.25 21.45
CA TYR A 235 -14.12 -7.28 21.57
C TYR A 235 -13.56 -8.63 22.03
N LEU A 236 -12.43 -9.09 21.49
CA LEU A 236 -11.80 -10.36 21.92
C LEU A 236 -11.35 -10.32 23.38
N LEU A 237 -10.83 -9.18 23.84
CA LEU A 237 -10.49 -8.99 25.26
C LEU A 237 -11.74 -9.04 26.14
N ALA A 238 -12.82 -8.36 25.73
CA ALA A 238 -14.10 -8.38 26.46
C ALA A 238 -14.71 -9.79 26.48
N LEU A 239 -14.69 -10.50 25.34
CA LEU A 239 -15.14 -11.91 25.26
C LEU A 239 -14.36 -12.79 26.23
N THR A 240 -13.04 -12.68 26.23
CA THR A 240 -12.19 -13.43 27.17
C THR A 240 -12.56 -13.13 28.63
N GLY A 241 -12.82 -11.86 28.93
CA GLY A 241 -13.28 -11.45 30.26
C GLY A 241 -14.62 -12.08 30.66
N VAL A 242 -15.58 -12.14 29.74
CA VAL A 242 -16.90 -12.78 29.97
C VAL A 242 -16.77 -14.29 30.17
N GLU A 243 -15.92 -14.97 29.37
CA GLU A 243 -15.73 -16.41 29.49
C GLU A 243 -14.99 -16.82 30.78
N LEU A 244 -14.04 -16.03 31.22
CA LEU A 244 -13.27 -16.28 32.45
C LEU A 244 -13.97 -15.78 33.72
N ALA A 245 -15.01 -14.96 33.61
CA ALA A 245 -15.72 -14.43 34.77
C ALA A 245 -16.45 -15.55 35.52
N PRO A 246 -16.41 -15.55 36.88
CA PRO A 246 -17.04 -16.57 37.73
C PRO A 246 -18.56 -16.41 37.81
N PHE A 247 -19.20 -15.89 36.77
CA PHE A 247 -20.67 -15.75 36.74
C PHE A 247 -21.34 -17.11 36.56
N ALA A 248 -22.40 -17.38 37.34
CA ALA A 248 -23.19 -18.58 37.24
C ALA A 248 -24.68 -18.25 37.03
N GLY A 249 -25.45 -19.24 36.56
CA GLY A 249 -26.88 -19.14 36.35
C GLY A 249 -27.31 -18.85 34.90
N PRO A 250 -28.64 -18.81 34.62
CA PRO A 250 -29.17 -18.68 33.27
C PRO A 250 -28.75 -17.40 32.55
N GLY A 251 -28.64 -16.28 33.26
CA GLY A 251 -28.21 -15.00 32.71
C GLY A 251 -26.76 -15.03 32.23
N ALA A 252 -25.87 -15.69 33.00
CA ALA A 252 -24.47 -15.87 32.61
C ALA A 252 -24.34 -16.74 31.34
N ALA A 253 -25.11 -17.81 31.24
CA ALA A 253 -25.12 -18.67 30.07
C ALA A 253 -25.65 -17.91 28.82
N ALA A 254 -26.69 -17.09 28.97
CA ALA A 254 -27.20 -16.25 27.90
C ALA A 254 -26.12 -15.22 27.46
N LEU A 255 -25.47 -14.53 28.41
CA LEU A 255 -24.41 -13.55 28.11
C LEU A 255 -23.27 -14.20 27.30
N ARG A 256 -22.76 -15.36 27.72
CA ARG A 256 -21.70 -16.09 26.99
C ARG A 256 -22.14 -16.50 25.58
N ARG A 257 -23.38 -16.98 25.41
CA ARG A 257 -23.90 -17.32 24.07
C ARG A 257 -23.99 -16.09 23.16
N PHE A 258 -24.52 -14.99 23.64
CA PHE A 258 -24.63 -13.76 22.85
C PHE A 258 -23.28 -13.13 22.57
N SER A 259 -22.36 -13.12 23.52
CA SER A 259 -21.00 -12.60 23.31
C SER A 259 -20.18 -13.43 22.32
N ALA A 260 -20.48 -14.72 22.15
CA ALA A 260 -19.80 -15.57 21.15
C ALA A 260 -20.34 -15.39 19.71
N VAL A 261 -21.50 -14.78 19.50
CA VAL A 261 -22.08 -14.61 18.14
C VAL A 261 -21.15 -13.88 17.17
N PRO A 262 -20.50 -12.74 17.50
CA PRO A 262 -19.62 -12.06 16.54
C PRO A 262 -18.41 -12.92 16.14
N VAL A 263 -17.81 -13.72 17.04
CA VAL A 263 -16.69 -14.59 16.69
C VAL A 263 -17.16 -15.75 15.79
N ALA A 264 -18.38 -16.25 15.96
CA ALA A 264 -18.96 -17.26 15.05
C ALA A 264 -19.18 -16.67 13.63
N ILE A 265 -19.69 -15.44 13.55
CA ILE A 265 -19.83 -14.72 12.27
C ILE A 265 -18.45 -14.51 11.63
N TYR A 266 -17.43 -14.12 12.42
CA TYR A 266 -16.07 -13.96 11.93
C TYR A 266 -15.47 -15.29 11.42
N ALA A 267 -15.69 -16.39 12.12
CA ALA A 267 -15.26 -17.72 11.67
C ALA A 267 -15.92 -18.12 10.33
N LEU A 268 -17.21 -17.81 10.18
CA LEU A 268 -17.90 -18.00 8.90
C LEU A 268 -17.31 -17.12 7.79
N ALA A 269 -17.02 -15.86 8.07
CA ALA A 269 -16.36 -14.96 7.12
C ALA A 269 -14.97 -15.46 6.70
N LEU A 270 -14.18 -16.02 7.65
CA LEU A 270 -12.90 -16.67 7.35
C LEU A 270 -13.10 -17.89 6.42
N ALA A 271 -14.09 -18.73 6.67
CA ALA A 271 -14.37 -19.89 5.82
C ALA A 271 -14.77 -19.47 4.41
N VAL A 272 -15.64 -18.46 4.27
CA VAL A 272 -16.04 -17.88 2.98
C VAL A 272 -14.84 -17.27 2.26
N GLN A 273 -14.01 -16.48 2.94
CA GLN A 273 -12.81 -15.91 2.35
C GLN A 273 -11.83 -17.00 1.88
N THR A 274 -11.65 -18.05 2.68
CA THR A 274 -10.76 -19.16 2.32
C THR A 274 -11.24 -19.88 1.07
N THR A 275 -12.52 -20.22 0.99
CA THR A 275 -13.11 -20.88 -0.19
C THR A 275 -13.03 -19.98 -1.44
N ALA A 276 -13.25 -18.68 -1.30
CA ALA A 276 -13.09 -17.73 -2.40
C ALA A 276 -11.62 -17.70 -2.89
N SER A 277 -10.65 -17.70 -1.97
CA SER A 277 -9.22 -17.68 -2.30
C SER A 277 -8.72 -18.97 -2.97
N VAL A 278 -9.40 -20.11 -2.77
CA VAL A 278 -9.01 -21.40 -3.39
C VAL A 278 -9.01 -21.32 -4.91
N ARG A 279 -9.96 -20.58 -5.50
CA ARG A 279 -10.07 -20.46 -6.96
C ARG A 279 -8.85 -19.78 -7.60
N GLU A 280 -8.29 -18.78 -6.94
CA GLU A 280 -7.17 -17.98 -7.47
C GLU A 280 -5.81 -18.51 -7.03
N HIS A 281 -5.72 -19.03 -5.81
CA HIS A 281 -4.44 -19.35 -5.17
C HIS A 281 -4.23 -20.84 -4.88
N GLY A 282 -5.26 -21.66 -5.02
CA GLY A 282 -5.25 -23.09 -4.70
C GLY A 282 -5.44 -23.36 -3.20
N TRP A 283 -5.95 -24.59 -2.87
CA TRP A 283 -6.38 -24.96 -1.52
C TRP A 283 -5.27 -24.86 -0.47
N ARG A 284 -4.05 -25.32 -0.79
CA ARG A 284 -2.92 -25.36 0.17
C ARG A 284 -2.55 -23.97 0.65
N ARG A 285 -2.42 -23.00 -0.24
CA ARG A 285 -2.05 -21.61 0.10
C ARG A 285 -3.19 -20.92 0.85
N SER A 286 -4.42 -21.17 0.46
CA SER A 286 -5.60 -20.57 1.10
C SER A 286 -5.77 -21.06 2.54
N LEU A 287 -5.52 -22.34 2.82
CA LEU A 287 -5.56 -22.87 4.19
C LEU A 287 -4.41 -22.32 5.04
N LEU A 288 -3.18 -22.27 4.51
CA LEU A 288 -2.04 -21.70 5.21
C LEU A 288 -2.20 -20.19 5.50
N ALA A 289 -3.02 -19.49 4.72
CA ALA A 289 -3.30 -18.07 4.92
C ALA A 289 -4.30 -17.81 6.07
N GLN A 290 -5.13 -18.77 6.47
CA GLN A 290 -6.15 -18.58 7.51
C GLN A 290 -5.59 -18.01 8.84
N PRO A 291 -4.59 -18.60 9.48
CA PRO A 291 -4.04 -18.06 10.72
C PRO A 291 -3.43 -16.66 10.51
N LEU A 292 -2.92 -16.37 9.32
CA LEU A 292 -2.36 -15.07 8.99
C LEU A 292 -3.42 -14.01 8.71
N LEU A 293 -4.61 -14.40 8.23
CA LEU A 293 -5.78 -13.51 8.14
C LEU A 293 -6.20 -13.05 9.55
N VAL A 294 -6.27 -13.96 10.51
CA VAL A 294 -6.55 -13.60 11.91
C VAL A 294 -5.43 -12.70 12.47
N ALA A 295 -4.19 -13.10 12.28
CA ALA A 295 -3.04 -12.32 12.73
C ALA A 295 -3.02 -10.91 12.11
N SER A 296 -3.47 -10.76 10.86
CA SER A 296 -3.53 -9.44 10.21
C SER A 296 -4.43 -8.47 10.97
N HIS A 297 -5.62 -8.89 11.40
CA HIS A 297 -6.52 -8.06 12.17
C HIS A 297 -5.94 -7.72 13.55
N LEU A 298 -5.33 -8.70 14.23
CA LEU A 298 -4.75 -8.51 15.56
C LEU A 298 -3.55 -7.55 15.52
N PHE A 299 -2.59 -7.79 14.63
CA PHE A 299 -1.39 -6.97 14.56
C PHE A 299 -1.68 -5.56 14.03
N TYR A 300 -2.59 -5.43 13.07
CA TYR A 300 -3.05 -4.13 12.62
C TYR A 300 -3.79 -3.39 13.74
N GLY A 301 -4.73 -4.06 14.43
CA GLY A 301 -5.49 -3.48 15.54
C GLY A 301 -4.59 -3.01 16.69
N CYS A 302 -3.64 -3.84 17.13
CA CYS A 302 -2.64 -3.45 18.12
C CYS A 302 -1.79 -2.26 17.64
N GLY A 303 -1.38 -2.27 16.37
CA GLY A 303 -0.65 -1.17 15.77
C GLY A 303 -1.45 0.14 15.77
N PHE A 304 -2.74 0.06 15.44
CA PHE A 304 -3.64 1.21 15.43
C PHE A 304 -3.80 1.84 16.83
N TRP A 305 -4.01 1.01 17.86
CA TRP A 305 -4.04 1.49 19.25
C TRP A 305 -2.73 2.17 19.65
N LEU A 306 -1.58 1.59 19.31
CA LEU A 306 -0.29 2.23 19.54
C LEU A 306 -0.19 3.59 18.85
N GLY A 307 -0.65 3.70 17.60
CA GLY A 307 -0.60 4.94 16.82
C GLY A 307 -1.51 6.04 17.34
N LEU A 308 -2.62 5.69 18.01
CA LEU A 308 -3.50 6.68 18.65
C LEU A 308 -2.82 7.38 19.83
N PHE A 309 -1.94 6.70 20.54
CA PHE A 309 -1.32 7.20 21.79
C PHE A 309 0.17 7.59 21.63
N THR A 310 0.83 7.21 20.53
CA THR A 310 2.22 7.63 20.27
C THR A 310 2.31 9.08 19.83
N SER A 311 3.38 9.76 20.24
CA SER A 311 3.67 11.12 19.80
C SER A 311 3.89 11.17 18.30
N LEU A 312 3.23 12.11 17.62
CA LEU A 312 3.48 12.38 16.20
C LEU A 312 4.88 13.03 16.08
N LYS A 313 5.75 12.40 15.32
CA LYS A 313 7.06 12.99 15.04
C LYS A 313 6.87 14.15 14.07
N ARG A 314 7.34 15.34 14.46
CA ARG A 314 7.42 16.49 13.55
C ARG A 314 8.55 16.25 12.54
N GLY A 315 8.40 16.72 11.30
CA GLY A 315 9.43 16.59 10.28
C GLY A 315 10.79 17.18 10.71
N ALA A 316 10.74 18.28 11.49
CA ALA A 316 11.93 18.94 12.05
C ALA A 316 12.70 18.07 13.08
N ASP A 317 12.04 17.13 13.75
CA ASP A 317 12.66 16.27 14.77
C ASP A 317 13.38 15.05 14.19
N ARG A 318 13.34 14.88 12.85
CA ARG A 318 14.01 13.77 12.17
C ARG A 318 15.42 14.18 11.77
N PRO A 319 16.45 13.36 12.03
CA PRO A 319 17.78 13.63 11.52
C PRO A 319 17.71 13.71 9.99
N ARG A 320 18.23 14.81 9.42
CA ARG A 320 18.34 14.95 7.97
C ARG A 320 19.48 14.07 7.49
N PHE A 321 19.14 13.04 6.73
CA PHE A 321 20.13 12.23 6.05
C PHE A 321 20.37 12.81 4.65
N GLU A 322 21.61 12.80 4.22
CA GLU A 322 21.97 13.14 2.85
C GLU A 322 21.30 12.20 1.86
N VAL A 323 20.83 12.76 0.77
CA VAL A 323 20.26 12.01 -0.36
C VAL A 323 21.23 12.13 -1.52
N VAL A 324 21.73 10.99 -1.99
CA VAL A 324 22.56 10.91 -3.19
C VAL A 324 21.65 10.57 -4.37
N LEU A 325 21.71 11.39 -5.42
CA LEU A 325 20.98 11.14 -6.67
C LEU A 325 21.93 10.61 -7.74
N GLU A 326 21.51 9.51 -8.35
CA GLU A 326 22.19 8.91 -9.50
C GLU A 326 21.27 9.04 -10.72
N THR A 327 21.72 9.71 -11.76
CA THR A 327 21.05 9.74 -13.05
C THR A 327 21.51 8.52 -13.86
N ILE A 328 20.58 7.67 -14.23
CA ILE A 328 20.85 6.47 -15.02
C ILE A 328 20.45 6.76 -16.47
N ASN A 329 21.40 6.66 -17.35
CA ASN A 329 21.11 6.76 -18.78
C ASN A 329 20.23 5.56 -19.21
N PRO A 330 19.11 5.80 -19.90
CA PRO A 330 18.19 4.76 -20.36
C PRO A 330 18.81 3.82 -21.39
#